data_4c11e219256be1d2251742408d1a00ae
#
_entry.id   4c11e219256be1d2251742408d1a00ae
#
_cell.length_a   1.000
_cell.length_b   1.000
_cell.length_c   1.000
_cell.angle_alpha   90.00
_cell.angle_beta   90.00
_cell.angle_gamma   90.00
#
_symmetry.space_group_name_H-M   'P 1'
#
loop_
_entity.id
_entity.type
_entity.pdbx_description
1 polymer ?
#
loop_
_entity_poly.entity_id
_entity_poly.type
_entity_poly.pdbx_seq_one_letter_code
_entity_poly.pdbx_strand_id
1 'polypeptide(L)'
;MFQLQRINKKTNTEDAQTEGQKKPENADLTGWLICATWSGDVEQAGRRLEFDLAYTTRDKSWQNPELELGDEVLFIHIDDKTQQTVHLFQGRIFGRSRESGSSVMHFTAFDNIVYLAKSRITKKYTNVTVADAIRQTINDFSIPAGTIPDLSVTCNFIADDISATEAIKQALSYQSAQDGKGYHIYMTDGKLNVVCMNDQVVEDFLISDVTNLTGASVSESVEDMVSKVIVVDSAGQTKGELPNQTDIDRFGLIQAICKADPKQDDASQARAMLKTVAHDMSIRAIGHIQCIAGFSVSVQEEQLKGQFFIKSDSHKIEGNKHLMELHLVFNKLLDEQKQELDGTSYNANPDYVPPAETESTSSVSTGGAVAGSSVVDACMANFEGTVSPYGSEGCVDRATIAAAGYSPFAAQEYNNGVKGCDQLRADAEAQGLAIPYDPSQLEKGDIIMYSRYSRPDPNWHVVVYDGSGGCWGNSSHVYGCFHHYEGSIDMGSDYYPATIIKTSRG
;
A
#
# COMPACT_ATOMS: atom_id res chain seq x y z
N MET A 1 -19.81 24.50 18.40
CA MET A 1 -19.71 23.44 19.44
C MET A 1 -19.42 22.10 18.79
N PHE A 2 -18.51 21.30 19.36
CA PHE A 2 -18.21 19.94 18.88
C PHE A 2 -18.89 18.90 19.76
N GLN A 3 -19.36 17.81 19.18
CA GLN A 3 -20.00 16.71 19.90
C GLN A 3 -19.49 15.36 19.39
N LEU A 4 -19.34 14.40 20.31
CA LEU A 4 -19.01 13.02 20.02
C LEU A 4 -20.19 12.12 20.43
N GLN A 5 -20.64 11.29 19.54
CA GLN A 5 -21.76 10.37 19.78
C GLN A 5 -21.37 8.94 19.41
N ARG A 6 -21.82 7.96 20.18
CA ARG A 6 -21.85 6.57 19.77
C ARG A 6 -23.16 6.31 19.02
N ILE A 7 -23.06 5.68 17.85
CA ILE A 7 -24.22 5.25 17.07
C ILE A 7 -24.26 3.72 17.04
N ASN A 8 -25.42 3.15 17.32
CA ASN A 8 -25.65 1.72 17.11
C ASN A 8 -26.51 1.54 15.86
N LYS A 9 -26.01 0.85 14.84
CA LYS A 9 -26.86 0.41 13.73
C LYS A 9 -27.91 -0.55 14.28
N LYS A 10 -29.21 -0.30 13.94
CA LYS A 10 -30.25 -1.30 14.12
C LYS A 10 -29.85 -2.56 13.35
N THR A 11 -29.49 -3.62 14.05
CA THR A 11 -29.46 -4.94 13.45
C THR A 11 -30.91 -5.34 13.17
N ASN A 12 -31.30 -5.30 11.90
CA ASN A 12 -32.53 -5.95 11.42
C ASN A 12 -32.34 -7.47 11.46
N THR A 13 -32.29 -8.02 12.65
CA THR A 13 -32.40 -9.47 12.86
C THR A 13 -33.38 -9.69 14.00
N GLU A 14 -34.53 -10.23 13.63
CA GLU A 14 -35.58 -10.67 14.54
C GLU A 14 -35.18 -11.89 15.42
N ASP A 15 -33.89 -12.15 15.60
CA ASP A 15 -33.38 -13.26 16.38
C ASP A 15 -32.41 -12.78 17.48
N ALA A 16 -32.96 -12.29 18.59
CA ALA A 16 -32.27 -12.35 19.88
C ALA A 16 -33.23 -12.08 21.03
N GLN A 17 -34.04 -13.08 21.38
CA GLN A 17 -34.57 -13.21 22.73
C GLN A 17 -33.44 -13.71 23.63
N THR A 18 -32.66 -12.78 24.13
CA THR A 18 -31.87 -12.96 25.37
C THR A 18 -31.90 -11.62 26.12
N GLU A 19 -32.58 -11.61 27.25
CA GLU A 19 -32.65 -10.50 28.19
C GLU A 19 -31.25 -10.22 28.78
N GLY A 20 -30.50 -9.36 28.09
CA GLY A 20 -29.29 -8.70 28.57
C GLY A 20 -29.40 -7.25 28.13
N GLN A 21 -29.21 -6.32 29.04
CA GLN A 21 -29.41 -4.87 28.91
C GLN A 21 -29.04 -4.34 27.52
N LYS A 22 -30.06 -3.96 26.73
CA LYS A 22 -29.85 -3.26 25.43
C LYS A 22 -29.06 -1.99 25.69
N LYS A 23 -27.86 -1.86 25.20
CA LYS A 23 -27.17 -0.57 25.09
C LYS A 23 -28.09 0.42 24.39
N PRO A 24 -28.24 1.67 24.86
CA PRO A 24 -29.07 2.66 24.20
C PRO A 24 -28.64 2.84 22.74
N GLU A 25 -29.59 3.07 21.83
CA GLU A 25 -29.36 3.15 20.37
C GLU A 25 -28.30 4.18 20.00
N ASN A 26 -28.31 5.34 20.67
CA ASN A 26 -27.28 6.39 20.54
C ASN A 26 -26.94 6.90 21.93
N ALA A 27 -25.67 7.24 22.14
CA ALA A 27 -25.20 7.82 23.37
C ALA A 27 -24.35 9.06 23.08
N ASP A 28 -24.69 10.18 23.72
CA ASP A 28 -23.86 11.37 23.70
C ASP A 28 -22.67 11.18 24.62
N LEU A 29 -21.47 11.23 24.07
CA LEU A 29 -20.19 11.07 24.77
C LEU A 29 -19.50 12.41 25.05
N THR A 30 -20.10 13.52 24.63
CA THR A 30 -19.49 14.86 24.68
C THR A 30 -19.13 15.26 26.11
N GLY A 31 -19.95 14.86 27.11
CA GLY A 31 -19.68 15.15 28.52
C GLY A 31 -18.41 14.49 29.09
N TRP A 32 -17.92 13.42 28.49
CA TRP A 32 -16.66 12.76 28.86
C TRP A 32 -15.47 13.16 27.99
N LEU A 33 -15.71 13.87 26.85
CA LEU A 33 -14.69 14.22 25.88
C LEU A 33 -13.72 15.24 26.48
N ILE A 34 -12.44 14.88 26.57
CA ILE A 34 -11.33 15.72 27.01
C ILE A 34 -10.74 16.45 25.81
N CYS A 35 -10.34 15.68 24.79
CA CYS A 35 -9.82 16.20 23.54
C CYS A 35 -10.11 15.22 22.39
N ALA A 36 -10.09 15.78 21.18
CA ALA A 36 -10.16 15.00 19.95
C ALA A 36 -9.15 15.53 18.93
N THR A 37 -8.53 14.62 18.18
CA THR A 37 -7.71 14.92 17.01
C THR A 37 -8.33 14.24 15.81
N TRP A 38 -8.78 15.03 14.84
CA TRP A 38 -9.36 14.58 13.59
C TRP A 38 -8.43 14.90 12.45
N SER A 39 -7.96 13.91 11.71
CA SER A 39 -6.88 14.07 10.74
C SER A 39 -7.11 13.28 9.45
N GLY A 40 -6.47 13.72 8.37
CA GLY A 40 -6.49 13.07 7.07
C GLY A 40 -5.27 13.41 6.24
N ASP A 41 -5.01 12.59 5.22
CA ASP A 41 -3.89 12.74 4.30
C ASP A 41 -4.30 12.16 2.95
N VAL A 42 -3.94 12.82 1.83
CA VAL A 42 -4.31 12.36 0.48
C VAL A 42 -3.59 11.06 0.08
N GLU A 43 -2.46 10.77 0.69
CA GLU A 43 -1.70 9.54 0.42
C GLU A 43 -2.17 8.38 1.30
N GLN A 44 -2.74 8.68 2.47
CA GLN A 44 -3.25 7.68 3.39
C GLN A 44 -4.70 7.34 3.08
N ALA A 45 -5.05 6.11 3.37
CA ALA A 45 -6.41 5.65 3.17
C ALA A 45 -7.24 5.88 4.44
N GLY A 46 -8.22 6.76 4.32
CA GLY A 46 -9.21 7.04 5.34
C GLY A 46 -8.79 8.09 6.37
N ARG A 47 -9.77 8.79 6.89
CA ARG A 47 -9.57 9.75 7.97
C ARG A 47 -9.55 9.04 9.31
N ARG A 48 -8.82 9.62 10.25
CA ARG A 48 -8.63 9.12 11.61
C ARG A 48 -9.22 10.10 12.62
N LEU A 49 -9.88 9.55 13.63
CA LEU A 49 -10.30 10.28 14.82
C LEU A 49 -9.67 9.63 16.04
N GLU A 50 -8.81 10.36 16.73
CA GLU A 50 -8.28 10.01 18.04
C GLU A 50 -8.96 10.88 19.07
N PHE A 51 -9.40 10.29 20.17
CA PHE A 51 -10.07 11.05 21.23
C PHE A 51 -9.86 10.43 22.60
N ASP A 52 -9.89 11.30 23.57
CA ASP A 52 -9.68 10.98 24.98
C ASP A 52 -10.97 11.19 25.76
N LEU A 53 -11.39 10.16 26.46
CA LEU A 53 -12.52 10.24 27.35
C LEU A 53 -12.10 10.17 28.82
N ALA A 54 -12.76 10.95 29.67
CA ALA A 54 -12.62 10.85 31.11
C ALA A 54 -13.10 9.47 31.58
N TYR A 55 -12.23 8.77 32.31
CA TYR A 55 -12.45 7.40 32.75
C TYR A 55 -11.80 7.14 34.11
N THR A 56 -12.51 6.53 35.04
CA THR A 56 -11.93 6.17 36.32
C THR A 56 -12.43 4.81 36.82
N THR A 57 -11.53 4.06 37.45
CA THR A 57 -11.87 2.83 38.17
C THR A 57 -11.85 3.01 39.71
N ARG A 58 -11.46 4.20 40.16
CA ARG A 58 -11.28 4.50 41.58
C ARG A 58 -12.54 5.05 42.22
N ASP A 59 -13.29 5.84 41.47
CA ASP A 59 -14.56 6.40 41.95
C ASP A 59 -15.72 5.53 41.45
N LYS A 60 -16.37 4.82 42.35
CA LYS A 60 -17.51 3.95 42.00
C LYS A 60 -18.80 4.72 41.73
N SER A 61 -18.84 6.00 42.06
CA SER A 61 -19.99 6.88 41.73
C SER A 61 -19.90 7.46 40.33
N TRP A 62 -18.72 7.43 39.70
CA TRP A 62 -18.51 7.89 38.35
C TRP A 62 -19.03 6.87 37.32
N GLN A 63 -19.89 7.32 36.43
CA GLN A 63 -20.33 6.50 35.30
C GLN A 63 -19.34 6.65 34.17
N ASN A 64 -18.60 5.60 33.89
CA ASN A 64 -17.69 5.55 32.74
C ASN A 64 -18.47 5.43 31.43
N PRO A 65 -18.00 6.04 30.34
CA PRO A 65 -18.61 5.85 29.02
C PRO A 65 -18.49 4.37 28.59
N GLU A 66 -19.60 3.80 28.14
CA GLU A 66 -19.63 2.45 27.59
C GLU A 66 -19.27 2.48 26.11
N LEU A 67 -18.01 2.20 25.80
CA LEU A 67 -17.47 2.22 24.45
C LEU A 67 -16.50 1.06 24.23
N GLU A 68 -16.73 0.28 23.18
CA GLU A 68 -15.97 -0.93 22.88
C GLU A 68 -15.35 -0.88 21.49
N LEU A 69 -14.41 -1.79 21.21
CA LEU A 69 -13.88 -1.98 19.86
C LEU A 69 -15.01 -2.39 18.91
N GLY A 70 -15.05 -1.77 17.73
CA GLY A 70 -16.08 -1.99 16.75
C GLY A 70 -17.31 -1.11 16.89
N ASP A 71 -17.52 -0.42 18.03
CA ASP A 71 -18.58 0.57 18.16
C ASP A 71 -18.40 1.68 17.10
N GLU A 72 -19.49 2.16 16.57
CA GLU A 72 -19.50 3.24 15.57
C GLU A 72 -19.63 4.59 16.29
N VAL A 73 -18.80 5.54 15.91
CA VAL A 73 -18.80 6.91 16.46
C VAL A 73 -19.04 7.93 15.38
N LEU A 74 -19.75 8.98 15.75
CA LEU A 74 -20.04 10.15 14.95
C LEU A 74 -19.45 11.38 15.65
N PHE A 75 -18.61 12.14 14.95
CA PHE A 75 -18.07 13.40 15.42
C PHE A 75 -18.67 14.53 14.59
N ILE A 76 -19.32 15.48 15.24
CA ILE A 76 -20.10 16.54 14.60
C ILE A 76 -19.68 17.91 15.09
N HIS A 77 -19.86 18.89 14.22
CA HIS A 77 -19.78 20.30 14.56
C HIS A 77 -21.16 20.93 14.43
N ILE A 78 -21.58 21.66 15.46
CA ILE A 78 -22.79 22.47 15.46
C ILE A 78 -22.34 23.93 15.44
N ASP A 79 -22.71 24.66 14.41
CA ASP A 79 -22.43 26.09 14.32
C ASP A 79 -23.25 26.84 15.37
N ASP A 80 -22.58 27.65 16.18
CA ASP A 80 -23.23 28.32 17.32
C ASP A 80 -24.23 29.39 16.88
N LYS A 81 -24.07 29.94 15.67
CA LYS A 81 -24.93 31.01 15.13
C LYS A 81 -26.11 30.47 14.34
N THR A 82 -25.84 29.55 13.41
CA THR A 82 -26.83 29.03 12.48
C THR A 82 -27.52 27.77 12.99
N GLN A 83 -26.99 27.12 14.03
CA GLN A 83 -27.42 25.83 14.56
C GLN A 83 -27.36 24.70 13.49
N GLN A 84 -26.62 24.92 12.41
CA GLN A 84 -26.39 23.88 11.41
C GLN A 84 -25.45 22.83 11.96
N THR A 85 -25.79 21.58 11.72
CA THR A 85 -24.99 20.43 12.10
C THR A 85 -24.21 19.93 10.90
N VAL A 86 -22.89 19.78 11.05
CA VAL A 86 -21.99 19.21 10.04
C VAL A 86 -21.37 17.94 10.60
N HIS A 87 -21.52 16.84 9.89
CA HIS A 87 -20.87 15.59 10.22
C HIS A 87 -19.40 15.64 9.74
N LEU A 88 -18.47 15.67 10.67
CA LEU A 88 -17.04 15.74 10.38
C LEU A 88 -16.43 14.37 10.16
N PHE A 89 -16.87 13.40 10.97
CA PHE A 89 -16.33 12.04 10.92
C PHE A 89 -17.40 11.04 11.35
N GLN A 90 -17.48 9.94 10.63
CA GLN A 90 -18.23 8.76 11.00
C GLN A 90 -17.35 7.53 10.76
N GLY A 91 -17.15 6.72 11.78
CA GLY A 91 -16.26 5.56 11.67
C GLY A 91 -16.35 4.63 12.87
N ARG A 92 -15.49 3.62 12.89
CA ARG A 92 -15.50 2.59 13.93
C ARG A 92 -14.23 2.67 14.77
N ILE A 93 -14.37 2.26 16.03
CA ILE A 93 -13.26 2.17 16.97
C ILE A 93 -12.42 0.93 16.66
N PHE A 94 -11.14 1.17 16.34
CA PHE A 94 -10.14 0.13 16.07
C PHE A 94 -9.17 -0.06 17.22
N GLY A 95 -9.02 0.95 18.06
CA GLY A 95 -8.08 0.89 19.18
C GLY A 95 -8.63 1.58 20.42
N ARG A 96 -8.31 1.02 21.58
CA ARG A 96 -8.46 1.69 22.89
C ARG A 96 -7.28 1.35 23.78
N SER A 97 -6.82 2.32 24.54
CA SER A 97 -5.75 2.11 25.50
C SER A 97 -5.93 2.97 26.74
N ARG A 98 -5.39 2.51 27.85
CA ARG A 98 -5.35 3.25 29.11
C ARG A 98 -4.09 2.89 29.88
N GLU A 99 -3.38 3.88 30.33
CA GLU A 99 -2.25 3.68 31.23
C GLU A 99 -2.71 3.40 32.65
N SER A 100 -1.97 2.58 33.38
CA SER A 100 -2.26 2.28 34.77
C SER A 100 -2.20 3.56 35.62
N GLY A 101 -3.25 3.81 36.40
CA GLY A 101 -3.36 5.03 37.19
C GLY A 101 -3.90 6.26 36.48
N SER A 102 -4.01 6.22 35.15
CA SER A 102 -4.61 7.31 34.35
C SER A 102 -6.12 7.38 34.57
N SER A 103 -6.63 8.62 34.58
CA SER A 103 -8.08 8.92 34.52
C SER A 103 -8.56 9.21 33.10
N VAL A 104 -7.82 8.75 32.08
CA VAL A 104 -8.11 8.93 30.66
C VAL A 104 -8.11 7.60 29.97
N MET A 105 -9.07 7.39 29.07
CA MET A 105 -9.12 6.30 28.11
C MET A 105 -8.94 6.88 26.72
N HIS A 106 -7.93 6.41 26.00
CA HIS A 106 -7.63 6.80 24.62
C HIS A 106 -8.34 5.90 23.64
N PHE A 107 -8.91 6.47 22.60
CA PHE A 107 -9.57 5.75 21.52
C PHE A 107 -9.04 6.20 20.16
N THR A 108 -8.98 5.25 19.23
CA THR A 108 -8.66 5.51 17.82
C THR A 108 -9.75 4.90 16.96
N ALA A 109 -10.35 5.74 16.12
CA ALA A 109 -11.36 5.34 15.14
C ALA A 109 -10.90 5.68 13.73
N PHE A 110 -11.36 4.90 12.75
CA PHE A 110 -11.15 5.13 11.33
C PHE A 110 -12.49 5.13 10.60
N ASP A 111 -12.58 5.91 9.52
CA ASP A 111 -13.73 5.87 8.62
C ASP A 111 -13.73 4.58 7.77
N ASN A 112 -14.76 4.40 6.95
CA ASN A 112 -14.95 3.15 6.22
C ASN A 112 -13.93 2.92 5.08
N ILE A 113 -13.13 3.93 4.68
CA ILE A 113 -12.06 3.72 3.70
C ILE A 113 -10.99 2.76 4.24
N VAL A 114 -10.84 2.67 5.56
CA VAL A 114 -9.90 1.72 6.18
C VAL A 114 -10.14 0.28 5.73
N TYR A 115 -11.40 -0.11 5.48
CA TYR A 115 -11.72 -1.45 4.98
C TYR A 115 -11.21 -1.69 3.56
N LEU A 116 -11.28 -0.67 2.70
CA LEU A 116 -10.72 -0.71 1.34
C LEU A 116 -9.20 -0.79 1.37
N ALA A 117 -8.57 -0.05 2.30
CA ALA A 117 -7.13 0.00 2.43
C ALA A 117 -6.52 -1.31 2.96
N LYS A 118 -7.22 -1.95 3.90
CA LYS A 118 -6.74 -3.17 4.55
C LYS A 118 -7.17 -4.45 3.84
N SER A 119 -8.06 -4.37 2.86
CA SER A 119 -8.58 -5.53 2.15
C SER A 119 -7.95 -5.65 0.78
N ARG A 120 -7.43 -6.83 0.48
CA ARG A 120 -6.85 -7.15 -0.82
C ARG A 120 -7.92 -7.74 -1.74
N ILE A 121 -7.84 -7.41 -3.02
CA ILE A 121 -8.76 -7.89 -4.04
C ILE A 121 -7.99 -8.43 -5.25
N THR A 122 -8.59 -9.44 -5.88
CA THR A 122 -8.23 -9.89 -7.23
C THR A 122 -9.47 -9.73 -8.11
N LYS A 123 -9.47 -8.73 -8.98
CA LYS A 123 -10.63 -8.37 -9.80
C LYS A 123 -10.20 -7.83 -11.15
N LYS A 124 -10.89 -8.28 -12.21
CA LYS A 124 -10.66 -7.78 -13.56
C LYS A 124 -11.70 -6.71 -13.91
N TYR A 125 -11.22 -5.55 -14.33
CA TYR A 125 -12.01 -4.47 -14.88
C TYR A 125 -11.81 -4.45 -16.40
N THR A 126 -12.89 -4.63 -17.17
CA THR A 126 -12.79 -4.72 -18.64
C THR A 126 -13.84 -3.81 -19.24
N ASN A 127 -13.37 -2.81 -19.98
CA ASN A 127 -14.19 -1.84 -20.71
C ASN A 127 -15.27 -1.20 -19.82
N VAL A 128 -14.88 -0.80 -18.61
CA VAL A 128 -15.75 -0.09 -17.65
C VAL A 128 -15.29 1.33 -17.49
N THR A 129 -16.21 2.26 -17.21
CA THR A 129 -15.80 3.64 -16.89
C THR A 129 -15.10 3.68 -15.54
N VAL A 130 -14.22 4.67 -15.35
CA VAL A 130 -13.54 4.88 -14.05
C VAL A 130 -14.57 5.03 -12.92
N ALA A 131 -15.66 5.78 -13.15
CA ALA A 131 -16.74 5.91 -12.18
C ALA A 131 -17.38 4.56 -11.82
N ASP A 132 -17.62 3.70 -12.80
CA ASP A 132 -18.22 2.39 -12.56
C ASP A 132 -17.24 1.42 -11.90
N ALA A 133 -15.95 1.48 -12.24
CA ALA A 133 -14.92 0.71 -11.55
C ALA A 133 -14.86 1.04 -10.04
N ILE A 134 -14.95 2.34 -9.70
CA ILE A 134 -15.01 2.79 -8.32
C ILE A 134 -16.29 2.27 -7.64
N ARG A 135 -17.47 2.45 -8.28
CA ARG A 135 -18.76 1.96 -7.72
C ARG A 135 -18.75 0.45 -7.50
N GLN A 136 -18.23 -0.33 -8.46
CA GLN A 136 -18.10 -1.77 -8.32
C GLN A 136 -17.21 -2.15 -7.15
N THR A 137 -16.09 -1.45 -6.97
CA THR A 137 -15.16 -1.72 -5.87
C THR A 137 -15.80 -1.44 -4.52
N ILE A 138 -16.40 -0.25 -4.33
CA ILE A 138 -16.99 0.10 -3.03
C ILE A 138 -18.24 -0.73 -2.69
N ASN A 139 -19.00 -1.17 -3.70
CA ASN A 139 -20.16 -2.04 -3.49
C ASN A 139 -19.75 -3.42 -2.93
N ASP A 140 -18.61 -3.97 -3.34
CA ASP A 140 -18.09 -5.23 -2.80
C ASP A 140 -17.87 -5.15 -1.27
N PHE A 141 -17.65 -3.94 -0.75
CA PHE A 141 -17.46 -3.67 0.69
C PHE A 141 -18.70 -3.04 1.35
N SER A 142 -19.83 -2.99 0.66
CA SER A 142 -21.08 -2.36 1.16
C SER A 142 -20.89 -0.91 1.60
N ILE A 143 -19.98 -0.18 0.95
CA ILE A 143 -19.75 1.25 1.19
C ILE A 143 -20.63 2.05 0.22
N PRO A 144 -21.53 2.91 0.71
CA PRO A 144 -22.39 3.70 -0.14
C PRO A 144 -21.60 4.73 -0.97
N ALA A 145 -21.96 4.89 -2.24
CA ALA A 145 -21.44 5.97 -3.07
C ALA A 145 -22.08 7.31 -2.66
N GLY A 146 -21.24 8.32 -2.52
CA GLY A 146 -21.63 9.72 -2.45
C GLY A 146 -21.52 10.40 -3.82
N THR A 147 -20.93 11.59 -3.85
CA THR A 147 -20.66 12.33 -5.08
C THR A 147 -19.43 11.76 -5.78
N ILE A 148 -19.63 11.23 -6.98
CA ILE A 148 -18.56 10.81 -7.89
C ILE A 148 -18.73 11.68 -9.15
N PRO A 149 -17.74 12.52 -9.53
CA PRO A 149 -17.81 13.35 -10.72
C PRO A 149 -17.94 12.49 -11.99
N ASP A 150 -18.15 13.12 -13.14
CA ASP A 150 -18.20 12.43 -14.41
C ASP A 150 -16.80 11.95 -14.80
N LEU A 151 -16.48 10.69 -14.44
CA LEU A 151 -15.25 9.99 -14.75
C LEU A 151 -15.55 8.97 -15.85
N SER A 152 -15.76 9.48 -17.06
CA SER A 152 -16.24 8.71 -18.23
C SER A 152 -15.15 7.96 -18.98
N VAL A 153 -13.87 8.18 -18.64
CA VAL A 153 -12.76 7.45 -19.28
C VAL A 153 -12.90 5.95 -19.02
N THR A 154 -12.72 5.16 -20.06
CA THR A 154 -12.77 3.70 -19.97
C THR A 154 -11.43 3.14 -19.48
N CYS A 155 -11.46 2.25 -18.52
CA CYS A 155 -10.28 1.58 -17.99
C CYS A 155 -10.34 0.07 -18.22
N ASN A 156 -9.15 -0.51 -18.43
CA ASN A 156 -8.93 -1.94 -18.60
C ASN A 156 -7.69 -2.35 -17.79
N PHE A 157 -7.90 -3.02 -16.67
CA PHE A 157 -6.80 -3.52 -15.85
C PHE A 157 -7.23 -4.70 -14.97
N ILE A 158 -6.26 -5.39 -14.42
CA ILE A 158 -6.46 -6.43 -13.43
C ILE A 158 -5.87 -5.93 -12.11
N ALA A 159 -6.73 -5.75 -11.12
CA ALA A 159 -6.30 -5.63 -9.74
C ALA A 159 -5.92 -7.04 -9.28
N ASP A 160 -4.65 -7.34 -9.14
CA ASP A 160 -4.16 -8.66 -8.76
C ASP A 160 -3.45 -8.57 -7.42
N ASP A 161 -4.14 -9.07 -6.39
CA ASP A 161 -3.68 -9.05 -5.00
C ASP A 161 -3.17 -7.66 -4.55
N ILE A 162 -3.94 -6.62 -4.85
CA ILE A 162 -3.70 -5.25 -4.39
C ILE A 162 -4.81 -4.80 -3.45
N SER A 163 -4.60 -3.74 -2.66
CA SER A 163 -5.67 -3.20 -1.83
C SER A 163 -6.80 -2.62 -2.69
N ALA A 164 -8.02 -2.64 -2.18
CA ALA A 164 -9.15 -2.05 -2.89
C ALA A 164 -8.96 -0.53 -3.13
N THR A 165 -8.26 0.17 -2.23
CA THR A 165 -7.85 1.57 -2.44
C THR A 165 -6.86 1.73 -3.58
N GLU A 166 -5.87 0.85 -3.70
CA GLU A 166 -4.94 0.86 -4.84
C GLU A 166 -5.66 0.61 -6.16
N ALA A 167 -6.64 -0.31 -6.19
CA ALA A 167 -7.46 -0.53 -7.38
C ALA A 167 -8.26 0.73 -7.77
N ILE A 168 -8.81 1.47 -6.79
CA ILE A 168 -9.47 2.75 -7.04
C ILE A 168 -8.47 3.79 -7.57
N LYS A 169 -7.28 3.91 -6.95
CA LYS A 169 -6.21 4.81 -7.41
C LYS A 169 -5.76 4.45 -8.83
N GLN A 170 -5.64 3.16 -9.15
CA GLN A 170 -5.32 2.69 -10.49
C GLN A 170 -6.42 3.06 -11.51
N ALA A 171 -7.70 2.91 -11.15
CA ALA A 171 -8.79 3.38 -12.01
C ALA A 171 -8.74 4.90 -12.23
N LEU A 172 -8.52 5.69 -11.17
CA LEU A 172 -8.39 7.15 -11.25
C LEU A 172 -7.21 7.59 -12.10
N SER A 173 -6.10 6.82 -12.14
CA SER A 173 -4.95 7.15 -12.99
C SER A 173 -5.27 7.16 -14.48
N TYR A 174 -6.22 6.34 -14.94
CA TYR A 174 -6.70 6.40 -16.32
C TYR A 174 -7.38 7.74 -16.65
N GLN A 175 -8.19 8.25 -15.73
CA GLN A 175 -8.82 9.57 -15.89
C GLN A 175 -7.77 10.67 -15.85
N SER A 176 -6.87 10.63 -14.88
CA SER A 176 -5.78 11.60 -14.70
C SER A 176 -4.83 11.65 -15.91
N ALA A 177 -4.57 10.51 -16.55
CA ALA A 177 -3.75 10.45 -17.75
C ALA A 177 -4.40 11.18 -18.95
N GLN A 178 -5.74 11.23 -19.00
CA GLN A 178 -6.45 11.89 -20.10
C GLN A 178 -6.67 13.38 -19.86
N ASP A 179 -7.01 13.80 -18.64
CA ASP A 179 -7.39 15.18 -18.36
C ASP A 179 -6.33 15.98 -17.58
N GLY A 180 -5.25 15.31 -17.15
CA GLY A 180 -4.15 15.93 -16.41
C GLY A 180 -4.49 16.32 -14.96
N LYS A 181 -5.67 15.94 -14.44
CA LYS A 181 -6.13 16.31 -13.12
C LYS A 181 -5.81 15.24 -12.07
N GLY A 182 -5.60 15.66 -10.83
CA GLY A 182 -5.50 14.77 -9.68
C GLY A 182 -6.89 14.50 -9.07
N TYR A 183 -7.06 13.31 -8.48
CA TYR A 183 -8.31 12.92 -7.82
C TYR A 183 -8.05 12.34 -6.44
N HIS A 184 -8.91 12.65 -5.49
CA HIS A 184 -8.84 12.16 -4.13
C HIS A 184 -10.18 11.57 -3.69
N ILE A 185 -10.14 10.51 -2.86
CA ILE A 185 -11.32 9.90 -2.24
C ILE A 185 -11.42 10.29 -0.77
N TYR A 186 -12.62 10.59 -0.31
CA TYR A 186 -12.88 10.91 1.10
C TYR A 186 -14.28 10.48 1.52
N MET A 187 -14.51 10.37 2.83
CA MET A 187 -15.82 10.04 3.38
C MET A 187 -16.54 11.28 3.91
N THR A 188 -17.82 11.39 3.61
CA THR A 188 -18.76 12.29 4.32
C THR A 188 -20.11 11.62 4.44
N ASP A 189 -20.78 11.78 5.57
CA ASP A 189 -22.08 11.16 5.88
C ASP A 189 -22.11 9.64 5.64
N GLY A 190 -21.00 8.95 5.93
CA GLY A 190 -20.86 7.51 5.71
C GLY A 190 -20.81 7.08 4.24
N LYS A 191 -20.65 8.02 3.29
CA LYS A 191 -20.57 7.77 1.84
C LYS A 191 -19.19 8.12 1.31
N LEU A 192 -18.70 7.32 0.36
CA LEU A 192 -17.44 7.59 -0.34
C LEU A 192 -17.67 8.59 -1.47
N ASN A 193 -16.90 9.66 -1.46
CA ASN A 193 -16.91 10.71 -2.48
C ASN A 193 -15.56 10.72 -3.20
N VAL A 194 -15.58 11.22 -4.44
CA VAL A 194 -14.40 11.52 -5.23
C VAL A 194 -14.39 13.00 -5.52
N VAL A 195 -13.27 13.64 -5.30
CA VAL A 195 -13.07 15.06 -5.58
C VAL A 195 -11.89 15.23 -6.54
N CYS A 196 -12.02 16.17 -7.48
CA CYS A 196 -10.90 16.65 -8.24
C CYS A 196 -10.06 17.58 -7.34
N MET A 197 -8.78 17.25 -7.18
CA MET A 197 -7.84 18.09 -6.44
C MET A 197 -7.75 19.46 -7.12
N ASN A 198 -7.60 20.51 -6.34
CA ASN A 198 -7.57 21.92 -6.76
C ASN A 198 -8.93 22.53 -7.20
N ASP A 199 -9.96 21.74 -7.50
CA ASP A 199 -11.27 22.29 -7.83
C ASP A 199 -12.10 22.70 -6.58
N GLN A 200 -11.76 22.16 -5.42
CA GLN A 200 -12.44 22.43 -4.16
C GLN A 200 -11.65 23.45 -3.34
N VAL A 201 -12.01 24.69 -3.45
CA VAL A 201 -11.43 25.79 -2.66
C VAL A 201 -12.33 26.09 -1.47
N VAL A 202 -11.74 26.22 -0.28
CA VAL A 202 -12.47 26.69 0.89
C VAL A 202 -12.80 28.17 0.67
N GLU A 203 -14.06 28.44 0.34
CA GLU A 203 -14.57 29.79 0.07
C GLU A 203 -14.70 30.60 1.37
N ASP A 204 -14.60 31.91 1.26
CA ASP A 204 -14.77 32.86 2.37
C ASP A 204 -13.87 32.63 3.58
N PHE A 205 -12.73 31.91 3.40
CA PHE A 205 -11.76 31.67 4.45
C PHE A 205 -10.33 31.97 3.96
N LEU A 206 -9.68 32.88 4.67
CA LEU A 206 -8.28 33.28 4.43
C LEU A 206 -7.46 33.01 5.69
N ILE A 207 -6.39 32.27 5.55
CA ILE A 207 -5.40 32.11 6.62
C ILE A 207 -4.42 33.28 6.52
N SER A 208 -4.32 34.08 7.57
CA SER A 208 -3.51 35.31 7.59
C SER A 208 -2.84 35.50 8.94
N ASP A 209 -1.63 36.03 8.91
CA ASP A 209 -0.83 36.43 10.07
C ASP A 209 -1.56 37.49 10.94
N VAL A 210 -2.45 38.27 10.35
CA VAL A 210 -3.23 39.31 11.04
C VAL A 210 -4.42 38.73 11.82
N THR A 211 -4.96 37.58 11.42
CA THR A 211 -6.25 37.08 11.93
C THR A 211 -6.22 35.77 12.67
N ASN A 212 -5.72 34.70 12.04
CA ASN A 212 -5.95 33.34 12.51
C ASN A 212 -4.71 32.42 12.42
N LEU A 213 -3.63 32.84 11.77
CA LEU A 213 -2.37 32.10 11.71
C LEU A 213 -1.67 32.14 13.09
N THR A 214 -1.23 30.99 13.57
CA THR A 214 -0.47 30.88 14.82
C THR A 214 0.99 30.47 14.60
N GLY A 215 1.32 29.99 13.41
CA GLY A 215 2.68 29.65 13.00
C GLY A 215 2.72 29.13 11.57
N ALA A 216 3.84 29.38 10.90
CA ALA A 216 4.16 28.84 9.60
C ALA A 216 5.59 28.28 9.60
N SER A 217 5.82 27.26 8.80
CA SER A 217 7.13 26.68 8.55
C SER A 217 7.25 26.35 7.07
N VAL A 218 8.33 26.80 6.46
CA VAL A 218 8.69 26.47 5.09
C VAL A 218 10.08 25.86 5.11
N SER A 219 10.25 24.68 4.55
CA SER A 219 11.54 24.05 4.38
C SER A 219 11.70 23.51 2.97
N GLU A 220 12.91 23.56 2.47
CA GLU A 220 13.31 23.00 1.19
C GLU A 220 14.44 22.01 1.42
N SER A 221 14.41 20.88 0.73
CA SER A 221 15.44 19.85 0.85
C SER A 221 15.72 19.20 -0.49
N VAL A 222 16.98 18.87 -0.70
CA VAL A 222 17.47 18.07 -1.84
C VAL A 222 18.03 16.71 -1.39
N GLU A 223 17.81 16.33 -0.14
CA GLU A 223 18.36 15.07 0.41
C GLU A 223 17.87 13.83 -0.35
N ASP A 224 16.60 13.83 -0.73
CA ASP A 224 15.97 12.72 -1.46
C ASP A 224 15.89 12.97 -2.97
N MET A 225 16.64 13.97 -3.48
CA MET A 225 16.63 14.31 -4.89
C MET A 225 17.11 13.14 -5.75
N VAL A 226 16.50 13.00 -6.91
CA VAL A 226 16.98 12.13 -8.00
C VAL A 226 17.01 12.97 -9.26
N SER A 227 18.19 13.40 -9.67
CA SER A 227 18.36 14.27 -10.83
C SER A 227 18.57 13.51 -12.15
N LYS A 228 18.80 12.20 -12.09
CA LYS A 228 18.93 11.32 -13.26
C LYS A 228 18.41 9.92 -12.97
N VAL A 229 17.68 9.35 -13.90
CA VAL A 229 17.26 7.93 -13.82
C VAL A 229 17.84 7.19 -15.02
N ILE A 230 18.51 6.07 -14.78
CA ILE A 230 18.94 5.13 -15.82
C ILE A 230 17.95 3.98 -15.84
N VAL A 231 17.41 3.68 -17.01
CA VAL A 231 16.52 2.54 -17.21
C VAL A 231 17.34 1.36 -17.72
N VAL A 232 17.25 0.25 -17.01
CA VAL A 232 17.94 -0.99 -17.35
C VAL A 232 16.94 -2.12 -17.61
N ASP A 233 17.27 -3.04 -18.47
CA ASP A 233 16.51 -4.27 -18.67
C ASP A 233 16.78 -5.32 -17.58
N SER A 234 16.17 -6.50 -17.71
CA SER A 234 16.34 -7.62 -16.75
C SER A 234 17.79 -8.17 -16.73
N ALA A 235 18.56 -7.94 -17.78
CA ALA A 235 19.97 -8.32 -17.89
C ALA A 235 20.91 -7.22 -17.38
N GLY A 236 20.38 -6.08 -16.93
CA GLY A 236 21.15 -4.94 -16.47
C GLY A 236 21.73 -4.08 -17.59
N GLN A 237 21.32 -4.29 -18.84
CA GLN A 237 21.73 -3.44 -19.95
C GLN A 237 20.94 -2.14 -19.96
N THR A 238 21.63 -1.02 -20.16
CA THR A 238 21.00 0.30 -20.21
C THR A 238 20.14 0.44 -21.46
N LYS A 239 18.83 0.59 -21.27
CA LYS A 239 17.84 0.90 -22.33
C LYS A 239 17.80 2.38 -22.66
N GLY A 240 18.07 3.22 -21.67
CA GLY A 240 18.06 4.67 -21.82
C GLY A 240 18.22 5.38 -20.50
N GLU A 241 18.15 6.70 -20.53
CA GLU A 241 18.27 7.55 -19.36
C GLU A 241 17.35 8.78 -19.43
N LEU A 242 16.96 9.27 -18.27
CA LEU A 242 16.17 10.49 -18.13
C LEU A 242 16.90 11.45 -17.19
N PRO A 243 17.72 12.38 -17.70
CA PRO A 243 18.36 13.41 -16.90
C PRO A 243 17.43 14.62 -16.72
N ASN A 244 17.46 15.24 -15.54
CA ASN A 244 17.04 16.61 -15.32
C ASN A 244 18.30 17.48 -15.30
N GLN A 245 18.66 18.08 -16.43
CA GLN A 245 19.90 18.80 -16.58
C GLN A 245 19.94 20.04 -15.69
N THR A 246 18.82 20.71 -15.47
CA THR A 246 18.72 21.88 -14.58
C THR A 246 19.12 21.53 -13.14
N ASP A 247 18.61 20.41 -12.63
CA ASP A 247 18.94 19.95 -11.27
C ASP A 247 20.37 19.43 -11.19
N ILE A 248 20.87 18.77 -12.25
CA ILE A 248 22.27 18.31 -12.31
C ILE A 248 23.23 19.50 -12.27
N ASP A 249 22.96 20.55 -13.03
CA ASP A 249 23.81 21.74 -13.09
C ASP A 249 23.82 22.52 -11.77
N ARG A 250 22.70 22.51 -11.07
CA ARG A 250 22.53 23.27 -9.82
C ARG A 250 23.00 22.51 -8.58
N PHE A 251 22.68 21.21 -8.48
CA PHE A 251 22.85 20.42 -7.26
C PHE A 251 23.83 19.26 -7.44
N GLY A 252 24.23 18.94 -8.67
CA GLY A 252 25.06 17.81 -8.99
C GLY A 252 24.26 16.57 -9.40
N LEU A 253 25.00 15.53 -9.80
CA LEU A 253 24.41 14.28 -10.27
C LEU A 253 24.05 13.38 -9.09
N ILE A 254 22.76 13.12 -8.93
CA ILE A 254 22.20 12.11 -8.02
C ILE A 254 21.39 11.14 -8.87
N GLN A 255 21.86 9.88 -8.98
CA GLN A 255 21.36 8.92 -9.95
C GLN A 255 20.60 7.79 -9.27
N ALA A 256 19.45 7.41 -9.86
CA ALA A 256 18.73 6.19 -9.54
C ALA A 256 18.71 5.23 -10.74
N ILE A 257 18.47 3.95 -10.47
CA ILE A 257 18.32 2.91 -11.50
C ILE A 257 16.87 2.42 -11.47
N CYS A 258 16.22 2.48 -12.63
CA CYS A 258 14.90 1.93 -12.88
C CYS A 258 15.05 0.58 -13.61
N LYS A 259 14.55 -0.50 -13.04
CA LYS A 259 14.43 -1.77 -13.76
C LYS A 259 13.15 -1.72 -14.59
N ALA A 260 13.29 -1.80 -15.91
CA ALA A 260 12.16 -1.69 -16.83
C ALA A 260 11.13 -2.79 -16.62
N ASP A 261 9.87 -2.41 -16.39
CA ASP A 261 8.74 -3.31 -16.48
C ASP A 261 8.28 -3.37 -17.94
N PRO A 262 8.31 -4.54 -18.60
CA PRO A 262 7.90 -4.67 -19.99
C PRO A 262 6.45 -4.26 -20.28
N LYS A 263 5.62 -4.14 -19.25
CA LYS A 263 4.21 -3.75 -19.35
C LYS A 263 3.99 -2.25 -19.31
N GLN A 264 5.03 -1.46 -19.06
CA GLN A 264 4.96 -0.01 -18.89
C GLN A 264 5.97 0.68 -19.83
N ASP A 265 5.69 1.93 -20.16
CA ASP A 265 6.61 2.77 -20.93
C ASP A 265 7.83 3.16 -20.07
N ASP A 266 9.03 2.96 -20.61
CA ASP A 266 10.29 3.21 -19.94
C ASP A 266 10.44 4.68 -19.50
N ALA A 267 10.01 5.63 -20.35
CA ALA A 267 10.09 7.06 -20.02
C ALA A 267 9.17 7.43 -18.88
N SER A 268 7.97 6.85 -18.84
CA SER A 268 7.00 7.06 -17.76
C SER A 268 7.50 6.50 -16.43
N GLN A 269 8.11 5.31 -16.45
CA GLN A 269 8.72 4.71 -15.25
C GLN A 269 9.87 5.55 -14.73
N ALA A 270 10.77 5.99 -15.61
CA ALA A 270 11.89 6.85 -15.25
C ALA A 270 11.40 8.18 -14.67
N ARG A 271 10.37 8.79 -15.29
CA ARG A 271 9.80 10.06 -14.84
C ARG A 271 9.21 9.97 -13.43
N ALA A 272 8.57 8.85 -13.09
CA ALA A 272 8.01 8.60 -11.77
C ALA A 272 9.09 8.50 -10.66
N MET A 273 10.34 8.22 -11.03
CA MET A 273 11.46 8.12 -10.10
C MET A 273 12.27 9.42 -9.97
N LEU A 274 12.14 10.36 -10.90
CA LEU A 274 12.76 11.68 -10.76
C LEU A 274 12.16 12.40 -9.55
N LYS A 275 13.03 13.02 -8.76
CA LYS A 275 12.62 13.82 -7.60
C LYS A 275 13.40 15.14 -7.62
N THR A 276 12.68 16.23 -7.69
CA THR A 276 13.23 17.60 -7.64
C THR A 276 13.39 18.07 -6.19
N VAL A 277 13.56 19.37 -5.98
CA VAL A 277 13.59 19.97 -4.64
C VAL A 277 12.29 19.63 -3.90
N ALA A 278 12.41 19.01 -2.73
CA ALA A 278 11.26 18.78 -1.86
C ALA A 278 10.92 20.07 -1.12
N HIS A 279 9.68 20.52 -1.27
CA HIS A 279 9.13 21.65 -0.52
C HIS A 279 8.18 21.12 0.54
N ASP A 280 8.46 21.39 1.81
CA ASP A 280 7.58 21.09 2.93
C ASP A 280 7.09 22.40 3.54
N MET A 281 5.79 22.61 3.47
CA MET A 281 5.12 23.80 3.96
C MET A 281 4.06 23.40 4.96
N SER A 282 4.22 23.82 6.20
CA SER A 282 3.22 23.59 7.23
C SER A 282 2.76 24.90 7.85
N ILE A 283 1.48 24.98 8.14
CA ILE A 283 0.87 26.09 8.85
C ILE A 283 0.04 25.60 10.02
N ARG A 284 0.05 26.38 11.10
CA ARG A 284 -0.83 26.22 12.25
C ARG A 284 -1.73 27.42 12.34
N ALA A 285 -3.02 27.17 12.50
CA ALA A 285 -4.01 28.24 12.54
C ALA A 285 -5.19 27.90 13.47
N ILE A 286 -6.04 28.91 13.72
CA ILE A 286 -7.37 28.66 14.30
C ILE A 286 -8.13 27.77 13.34
N GLY A 287 -8.74 26.70 13.86
CA GLY A 287 -9.34 25.66 13.06
C GLY A 287 -10.56 26.11 12.25
N HIS A 288 -10.63 25.60 11.04
CA HIS A 288 -11.78 25.71 10.15
C HIS A 288 -12.13 24.32 9.59
N ILE A 289 -13.39 23.89 9.80
CA ILE A 289 -13.81 22.50 9.55
C ILE A 289 -13.75 22.06 8.08
N GLN A 290 -13.66 22.99 7.14
CA GLN A 290 -13.55 22.67 5.71
C GLN A 290 -12.10 22.58 5.22
N CYS A 291 -11.09 22.95 6.06
CA CYS A 291 -9.69 22.86 5.70
C CYS A 291 -9.19 21.43 5.85
N ILE A 292 -9.58 20.54 4.95
CA ILE A 292 -9.26 19.11 4.98
C ILE A 292 -8.42 18.69 3.78
N ALA A 293 -7.69 17.60 3.93
CA ALA A 293 -6.89 17.00 2.85
C ALA A 293 -7.72 16.77 1.58
N GLY A 294 -7.17 17.13 0.44
CA GLY A 294 -7.86 17.09 -0.86
C GLY A 294 -8.51 18.41 -1.27
N PHE A 295 -8.58 19.39 -0.37
CA PHE A 295 -9.14 20.73 -0.63
C PHE A 295 -8.02 21.78 -0.75
N SER A 296 -8.36 22.97 -1.20
CA SER A 296 -7.43 24.10 -1.31
C SER A 296 -7.85 25.25 -0.41
N VAL A 297 -6.89 25.98 0.10
CA VAL A 297 -7.09 27.14 0.98
C VAL A 297 -6.26 28.34 0.55
N SER A 298 -6.78 29.53 0.73
CA SER A 298 -6.03 30.77 0.51
C SER A 298 -5.22 31.13 1.75
N VAL A 299 -3.94 31.47 1.54
CA VAL A 299 -3.01 31.88 2.59
C VAL A 299 -2.40 33.23 2.25
N GLN A 300 -2.29 34.10 3.22
CA GLN A 300 -1.59 35.39 3.15
C GLN A 300 -0.70 35.55 4.38
N GLU A 301 0.56 35.19 4.21
CA GLU A 301 1.63 35.30 5.19
C GLU A 301 2.89 35.85 4.49
N GLU A 302 3.90 36.26 5.21
CA GLU A 302 5.09 36.92 4.66
C GLU A 302 5.76 36.14 3.52
N GLN A 303 5.91 34.81 3.71
CA GLN A 303 6.56 33.90 2.76
C GLN A 303 5.55 33.07 1.95
N LEU A 304 4.31 32.92 2.43
CA LEU A 304 3.28 32.09 1.83
C LEU A 304 2.11 32.95 1.37
N LYS A 305 2.06 33.25 0.07
CA LYS A 305 0.96 34.05 -0.53
C LYS A 305 0.38 33.31 -1.72
N GLY A 306 -0.91 33.03 -1.65
CA GLY A 306 -1.63 32.43 -2.76
C GLY A 306 -2.59 31.32 -2.32
N GLN A 307 -2.94 30.47 -3.27
CA GLN A 307 -3.79 29.32 -3.06
C GLN A 307 -2.94 28.06 -2.94
N PHE A 308 -3.18 27.31 -1.90
CA PHE A 308 -2.43 26.10 -1.56
C PHE A 308 -3.35 24.91 -1.50
N PHE A 309 -2.89 23.76 -2.00
CA PHE A 309 -3.53 22.47 -1.84
C PHE A 309 -3.15 21.88 -0.47
N ILE A 310 -4.14 21.35 0.25
CA ILE A 310 -3.95 20.71 1.55
C ILE A 310 -3.62 19.23 1.31
N LYS A 311 -2.35 18.87 1.50
CA LYS A 311 -1.87 17.48 1.39
C LYS A 311 -2.32 16.65 2.60
N SER A 312 -2.16 17.22 3.80
CA SER A 312 -2.65 16.61 5.02
C SER A 312 -3.13 17.66 6.01
N ASP A 313 -4.03 17.25 6.88
CA ASP A 313 -4.60 18.07 7.93
C ASP A 313 -4.65 17.34 9.27
N SER A 314 -4.55 18.12 10.33
CA SER A 314 -4.79 17.67 11.70
C SER A 314 -5.53 18.76 12.46
N HIS A 315 -6.72 18.45 12.95
CA HIS A 315 -7.57 19.33 13.73
C HIS A 315 -7.60 18.89 15.17
N LYS A 316 -7.06 19.70 16.07
CA LYS A 316 -7.09 19.44 17.51
C LYS A 316 -8.19 20.23 18.20
N ILE A 317 -9.08 19.52 18.88
CA ILE A 317 -10.23 20.07 19.58
C ILE A 317 -10.08 19.80 21.07
N GLU A 318 -10.07 20.86 21.91
CA GLU A 318 -10.07 20.79 23.36
C GLU A 318 -11.13 21.74 23.91
N GLY A 319 -12.24 21.21 24.38
CA GLY A 319 -13.40 22.03 24.75
C GLY A 319 -13.89 22.88 23.57
N ASN A 320 -13.82 24.20 23.72
CA ASN A 320 -14.19 25.14 22.64
C ASN A 320 -13.02 25.61 21.78
N LYS A 321 -11.79 25.13 22.07
CA LYS A 321 -10.62 25.47 21.25
C LYS A 321 -10.52 24.52 20.08
N HIS A 322 -10.42 25.06 18.88
CA HIS A 322 -10.16 24.33 17.66
C HIS A 322 -8.91 24.92 16.99
N LEU A 323 -7.88 24.13 16.91
CA LEU A 323 -6.62 24.45 16.21
C LEU A 323 -6.45 23.47 15.07
N MET A 324 -5.82 23.92 14.00
CA MET A 324 -5.46 23.06 12.87
C MET A 324 -3.99 23.21 12.51
N GLU A 325 -3.43 22.13 12.02
CA GLU A 325 -2.13 22.07 11.36
C GLU A 325 -2.33 21.46 9.96
N LEU A 326 -1.86 22.19 8.96
CA LEU A 326 -2.03 21.83 7.55
C LEU A 326 -0.65 21.71 6.91
N HIS A 327 -0.42 20.59 6.21
CA HIS A 327 0.69 20.48 5.27
C HIS A 327 0.20 20.87 3.89
N LEU A 328 0.90 21.83 3.30
CA LEU A 328 0.45 22.50 2.10
C LEU A 328 1.37 22.19 0.92
N VAL A 329 0.79 22.17 -0.27
CA VAL A 329 1.51 22.20 -1.55
C VAL A 329 0.98 23.40 -2.33
N PHE A 330 1.87 24.19 -2.89
CA PHE A 330 1.48 25.34 -3.68
C PHE A 330 0.88 24.88 -5.01
N ASN A 331 -0.32 25.35 -5.36
CA ASN A 331 -0.99 24.88 -6.57
C ASN A 331 -0.18 25.10 -7.84
N LYS A 332 0.57 26.22 -7.91
CA LYS A 332 1.48 26.49 -9.02
C LYS A 332 2.73 25.58 -9.03
N LEU A 333 3.20 25.13 -7.85
CA LEU A 333 4.33 24.20 -7.80
C LEU A 333 3.99 22.83 -8.40
N LEU A 334 2.74 22.38 -8.30
CA LEU A 334 2.31 21.17 -9.01
C LEU A 334 2.36 21.36 -10.53
N ASP A 335 2.02 22.56 -11.02
CA ASP A 335 2.12 22.92 -12.44
C ASP A 335 3.59 23.23 -12.83
N GLU A 336 4.37 23.86 -11.96
CA GLU A 336 5.79 24.15 -12.17
C GLU A 336 6.64 22.88 -12.10
N GLN A 337 6.37 21.96 -11.17
CA GLN A 337 7.02 20.64 -11.14
C GLN A 337 6.67 19.81 -12.37
N LYS A 338 5.45 19.89 -12.88
CA LYS A 338 5.11 19.33 -14.19
C LYS A 338 5.92 19.99 -15.31
N GLN A 339 6.05 21.32 -15.30
CA GLN A 339 6.84 22.06 -16.29
C GLN A 339 8.35 21.79 -16.17
N GLU A 340 8.89 21.71 -14.95
CA GLU A 340 10.29 21.34 -14.72
C GLU A 340 10.60 19.90 -15.19
N LEU A 341 9.62 18.99 -15.10
CA LEU A 341 9.74 17.64 -15.62
C LEU A 341 9.37 17.54 -17.12
N ASP A 342 8.52 18.42 -17.65
CA ASP A 342 8.17 18.49 -19.08
C ASP A 342 9.35 18.87 -19.99
N GLY A 343 10.36 19.56 -19.44
CA GLY A 343 11.63 19.84 -20.10
C GLY A 343 12.60 18.66 -20.14
N THR A 344 12.31 17.56 -19.43
CA THR A 344 13.17 16.37 -19.41
C THR A 344 12.81 15.43 -20.56
N SER A 345 13.81 15.05 -21.36
CA SER A 345 13.63 14.11 -22.49
C SER A 345 14.26 12.77 -22.15
N TYR A 346 13.50 11.71 -22.35
CA TYR A 346 14.04 10.36 -22.28
C TYR A 346 14.98 10.11 -23.46
N ASN A 347 16.23 9.82 -23.14
CA ASN A 347 17.28 9.51 -24.11
C ASN A 347 17.39 7.98 -24.22
N ALA A 348 16.75 7.40 -25.23
CA ALA A 348 16.93 6.00 -25.54
C ALA A 348 18.41 5.71 -25.89
N ASN A 349 18.95 4.62 -25.39
CA ASN A 349 20.30 4.18 -25.73
C ASN A 349 20.31 3.66 -27.18
N PRO A 350 21.01 4.33 -28.12
CA PRO A 350 21.03 3.92 -29.52
C PRO A 350 21.73 2.57 -29.73
N ASP A 351 22.58 2.18 -28.79
CA ASP A 351 23.35 0.91 -28.83
C ASP A 351 22.61 -0.23 -28.08
N TYR A 352 21.41 0.04 -27.55
CA TYR A 352 20.63 -0.98 -26.89
C TYR A 352 20.11 -2.00 -27.90
N VAL A 353 20.56 -3.22 -27.78
CA VAL A 353 20.02 -4.36 -28.54
C VAL A 353 19.14 -5.15 -27.56
N PRO A 354 17.81 -5.20 -27.79
CA PRO A 354 16.94 -6.05 -26.97
C PRO A 354 17.51 -7.47 -26.98
N PRO A 355 17.50 -8.18 -25.85
CA PRO A 355 17.78 -9.61 -25.85
C PRO A 355 16.87 -10.23 -26.92
N ALA A 356 17.42 -11.04 -27.81
CA ALA A 356 16.65 -11.68 -28.87
C ALA A 356 15.42 -12.35 -28.25
N GLU A 357 14.21 -11.86 -28.59
CA GLU A 357 13.00 -12.58 -28.25
C GLU A 357 13.13 -13.95 -28.91
N THR A 358 13.39 -14.97 -28.10
CA THR A 358 13.16 -16.33 -28.52
C THR A 358 11.65 -16.41 -28.72
N GLU A 359 11.20 -16.18 -29.99
CA GLU A 359 9.86 -16.54 -30.39
C GLU A 359 9.65 -17.98 -29.93
N SER A 360 8.82 -18.14 -28.91
CA SER A 360 8.28 -19.44 -28.54
C SER A 360 7.29 -19.87 -29.63
N THR A 361 7.82 -20.20 -30.79
CA THR A 361 7.12 -21.08 -31.70
C THR A 361 6.98 -22.39 -30.96
N SER A 362 5.76 -22.73 -30.59
CA SER A 362 5.36 -24.03 -30.10
C SER A 362 5.71 -25.10 -31.15
N SER A 363 6.96 -25.51 -31.18
CA SER A 363 7.40 -26.77 -31.75
C SER A 363 7.82 -27.64 -30.57
N VAL A 364 6.99 -28.62 -30.29
CA VAL A 364 7.33 -29.78 -29.50
C VAL A 364 8.62 -30.37 -30.08
N SER A 365 9.77 -30.03 -29.47
CA SER A 365 11.03 -30.75 -29.70
C SER A 365 11.36 -31.52 -28.42
N THR A 366 11.25 -32.80 -28.57
CA THR A 366 11.77 -33.83 -27.65
C THR A 366 13.21 -33.52 -27.24
N GLY A 367 13.42 -33.37 -25.92
CA GLY A 367 14.63 -33.77 -25.22
C GLY A 367 15.93 -33.00 -25.57
N GLY A 368 16.17 -31.89 -24.86
CA GLY A 368 17.52 -31.37 -24.66
C GLY A 368 17.65 -31.00 -23.16
N ALA A 369 18.60 -31.64 -22.48
CA ALA A 369 18.92 -31.31 -21.09
C ALA A 369 19.38 -29.86 -21.01
N VAL A 370 18.57 -29.01 -20.36
CA VAL A 370 18.98 -27.63 -20.05
C VAL A 370 20.00 -27.70 -18.94
N ALA A 371 21.19 -27.12 -19.15
CA ALA A 371 22.27 -27.15 -18.20
C ALA A 371 21.84 -26.50 -16.86
N GLY A 372 22.02 -27.20 -15.74
CA GLY A 372 21.62 -26.75 -14.41
C GLY A 372 22.25 -25.42 -13.93
N SER A 373 23.18 -24.83 -14.70
CA SER A 373 23.73 -23.50 -14.42
C SER A 373 22.71 -22.38 -14.50
N SER A 374 21.75 -22.49 -15.36
CA SER A 374 20.77 -21.43 -15.62
C SER A 374 19.69 -21.31 -14.55
N VAL A 375 19.35 -22.39 -13.82
CA VAL A 375 18.38 -22.32 -12.70
C VAL A 375 18.94 -21.51 -11.53
N VAL A 376 20.21 -21.74 -11.20
CA VAL A 376 20.90 -21.02 -10.12
C VAL A 376 21.04 -19.54 -10.50
N ASP A 377 21.42 -19.25 -11.75
CA ASP A 377 21.55 -17.87 -12.24
C ASP A 377 20.21 -17.14 -12.20
N ALA A 378 19.09 -17.82 -12.48
CA ALA A 378 17.75 -17.26 -12.35
C ALA A 378 17.35 -17.01 -10.89
N CYS A 379 17.72 -17.88 -9.95
CA CYS A 379 17.52 -17.64 -8.51
C CYS A 379 18.26 -16.38 -8.06
N MET A 380 19.52 -16.21 -8.48
CA MET A 380 20.33 -15.03 -8.17
C MET A 380 19.70 -13.76 -8.74
N ALA A 381 19.34 -13.77 -10.00
CA ALA A 381 18.88 -12.58 -10.70
C ALA A 381 17.50 -12.08 -10.24
N ASN A 382 16.61 -12.99 -9.84
CA ASN A 382 15.18 -12.65 -9.68
C ASN A 382 14.71 -12.64 -8.23
N PHE A 383 15.35 -13.35 -7.31
CA PHE A 383 14.76 -13.61 -6.00
C PHE A 383 15.62 -13.27 -4.80
N GLU A 384 16.94 -13.07 -4.95
CA GLU A 384 17.80 -12.72 -3.82
C GLU A 384 17.29 -11.47 -3.09
N GLY A 385 17.18 -11.55 -1.76
CA GLY A 385 16.69 -10.47 -0.93
C GLY A 385 15.17 -10.25 -0.95
N THR A 386 14.41 -11.01 -1.77
CA THR A 386 12.95 -10.86 -1.80
C THR A 386 12.29 -11.58 -0.62
N VAL A 387 11.28 -10.93 -0.02
CA VAL A 387 10.48 -11.49 1.08
C VAL A 387 9.22 -12.14 0.51
N SER A 388 8.94 -13.38 0.92
CA SER A 388 7.68 -14.00 0.54
C SER A 388 6.54 -13.47 1.40
N PRO A 389 5.43 -13.01 0.81
CA PRO A 389 4.24 -12.61 1.55
C PRO A 389 3.47 -13.81 2.15
N TYR A 390 3.82 -15.04 1.79
CA TYR A 390 3.07 -16.26 2.10
C TYR A 390 3.72 -17.18 3.15
N GLY A 391 4.75 -16.72 3.86
CA GLY A 391 5.42 -17.52 4.89
C GLY A 391 6.08 -18.78 4.35
N SER A 392 5.76 -19.96 4.93
CA SER A 392 6.35 -21.25 4.52
C SER A 392 5.95 -21.68 3.09
N GLU A 393 4.78 -21.30 2.62
CA GLU A 393 4.33 -21.59 1.25
C GLU A 393 5.14 -20.82 0.21
N GLY A 394 5.71 -19.67 0.60
CA GLY A 394 6.61 -18.92 -0.25
C GLY A 394 7.90 -19.64 -0.63
N CYS A 395 8.33 -20.66 0.12
CA CYS A 395 9.48 -21.46 -0.24
C CYS A 395 9.23 -22.28 -1.50
N VAL A 396 8.07 -22.92 -1.61
CA VAL A 396 7.67 -23.69 -2.80
C VAL A 396 7.50 -22.77 -3.99
N ASP A 397 6.76 -21.68 -3.79
CA ASP A 397 6.46 -20.69 -4.82
C ASP A 397 7.77 -20.13 -5.45
N ARG A 398 8.74 -19.76 -4.62
CA ARG A 398 10.03 -19.24 -5.10
C ARG A 398 10.88 -20.30 -5.79
N ALA A 399 10.94 -21.51 -5.25
CA ALA A 399 11.70 -22.59 -5.85
C ALA A 399 11.12 -23.00 -7.21
N THR A 400 9.79 -23.09 -7.33
CA THR A 400 9.13 -23.43 -8.61
C THR A 400 9.25 -22.31 -9.63
N ILE A 401 9.10 -21.04 -9.23
CA ILE A 401 9.31 -19.90 -10.12
C ILE A 401 10.76 -19.88 -10.63
N ALA A 402 11.75 -20.06 -9.74
CA ALA A 402 13.16 -20.09 -10.12
C ALA A 402 13.46 -21.20 -11.13
N ALA A 403 12.81 -22.35 -10.97
CA ALA A 403 13.00 -23.51 -11.86
C ALA A 403 12.10 -23.46 -13.11
N ALA A 404 11.04 -22.68 -13.14
CA ALA A 404 10.01 -22.70 -14.18
C ALA A 404 10.50 -22.47 -15.61
N GLY A 405 11.57 -21.71 -15.79
CA GLY A 405 12.19 -21.47 -17.09
C GLY A 405 13.09 -22.60 -17.59
N TYR A 406 13.39 -23.60 -16.75
CA TYR A 406 14.43 -24.60 -16.99
C TYR A 406 13.98 -26.05 -16.85
N SER A 407 12.81 -26.25 -16.29
CA SER A 407 12.22 -27.58 -16.10
C SER A 407 10.77 -27.56 -16.52
N PRO A 408 10.31 -28.46 -17.42
CA PRO A 408 8.90 -28.62 -17.77
C PRO A 408 8.04 -28.88 -16.53
N PHE A 409 8.52 -29.68 -15.58
CA PHE A 409 7.84 -29.95 -14.33
C PHE A 409 7.64 -28.67 -13.51
N ALA A 410 8.71 -27.92 -13.24
CA ALA A 410 8.61 -26.70 -12.46
C ALA A 410 7.76 -25.61 -13.14
N ALA A 411 7.79 -25.53 -14.47
CA ALA A 411 6.92 -24.66 -15.24
C ALA A 411 5.42 -25.05 -15.10
N GLN A 412 5.14 -26.35 -15.10
CA GLN A 412 3.78 -26.88 -14.88
C GLN A 412 3.29 -26.56 -13.47
N GLU A 413 4.12 -26.77 -12.44
CA GLU A 413 3.79 -26.47 -11.05
C GLU A 413 3.49 -24.99 -10.85
N TYR A 414 4.30 -24.12 -11.45
CA TYR A 414 4.06 -22.68 -11.43
C TYR A 414 2.73 -22.29 -12.10
N ASN A 415 2.45 -22.83 -13.29
CA ASN A 415 1.23 -22.55 -14.03
C ASN A 415 -0.02 -23.10 -13.31
N ASN A 416 0.10 -24.19 -12.58
CA ASN A 416 -0.97 -24.78 -11.76
C ASN A 416 -1.16 -24.02 -10.43
N GLY A 417 -0.27 -23.08 -10.08
CA GLY A 417 -0.34 -22.28 -8.86
C GLY A 417 -0.06 -23.08 -7.60
N VAL A 418 0.79 -24.10 -7.69
CA VAL A 418 1.19 -24.94 -6.54
C VAL A 418 1.97 -24.09 -5.54
N LYS A 419 1.51 -24.06 -4.29
CA LYS A 419 2.09 -23.28 -3.20
C LYS A 419 2.51 -24.12 -2.00
N GLY A 420 1.98 -25.32 -1.85
CA GLY A 420 2.24 -26.20 -0.72
C GLY A 420 3.29 -27.26 -1.04
N CYS A 421 4.17 -27.55 -0.08
CA CYS A 421 5.20 -28.60 -0.22
C CYS A 421 4.58 -29.99 -0.48
N ASP A 422 3.42 -30.28 0.13
CA ASP A 422 2.71 -31.55 -0.05
C ASP A 422 2.28 -31.77 -1.49
N GLN A 423 1.73 -30.75 -2.13
CA GLN A 423 1.28 -30.83 -3.51
C GLN A 423 2.48 -30.98 -4.46
N LEU A 424 3.52 -30.16 -4.28
CA LEU A 424 4.75 -30.23 -5.08
C LEU A 424 5.35 -31.63 -5.04
N ARG A 425 5.40 -32.25 -3.86
CA ARG A 425 5.90 -33.61 -3.70
C ARG A 425 5.01 -34.64 -4.41
N ALA A 426 3.71 -34.56 -4.19
CA ALA A 426 2.77 -35.52 -4.78
C ALA A 426 2.84 -35.50 -6.31
N ASP A 427 2.94 -34.31 -6.90
CA ASP A 427 3.03 -34.12 -8.34
C ASP A 427 4.37 -34.61 -8.89
N ALA A 428 5.47 -34.39 -8.16
CA ALA A 428 6.78 -34.92 -8.52
C ALA A 428 6.84 -36.46 -8.40
N GLU A 429 6.23 -37.07 -7.38
CA GLU A 429 6.13 -38.52 -7.22
C GLU A 429 5.28 -39.13 -8.36
N ALA A 430 4.18 -38.49 -8.72
CA ALA A 430 3.30 -38.95 -9.83
C ALA A 430 4.03 -38.97 -11.18
N GLN A 431 5.02 -38.07 -11.36
CA GLN A 431 5.84 -38.00 -12.58
C GLN A 431 7.16 -38.79 -12.47
N GLY A 432 7.42 -39.44 -11.34
CA GLY A 432 8.63 -40.21 -11.12
C GLY A 432 9.91 -39.36 -10.98
N LEU A 433 9.75 -38.09 -10.63
CA LEU A 433 10.84 -37.11 -10.47
C LEU A 433 11.34 -37.03 -9.02
N ALA A 434 10.55 -37.46 -8.04
CA ALA A 434 10.94 -37.47 -6.64
C ALA A 434 11.70 -38.75 -6.30
N ILE A 435 12.88 -38.59 -5.70
CA ILE A 435 13.72 -39.70 -5.21
C ILE A 435 14.09 -39.45 -3.74
N PRO A 436 14.33 -40.49 -2.95
CA PRO A 436 14.93 -40.34 -1.61
C PRO A 436 16.23 -39.52 -1.66
N TYR A 437 16.46 -38.71 -0.62
CA TYR A 437 17.66 -37.89 -0.57
C TYR A 437 18.93 -38.76 -0.57
N ASP A 438 19.78 -38.54 -1.56
CA ASP A 438 21.12 -39.10 -1.69
C ASP A 438 22.03 -37.97 -2.23
N PRO A 439 22.99 -37.48 -1.44
CA PRO A 439 23.83 -36.36 -1.85
C PRO A 439 24.65 -36.65 -3.11
N SER A 440 24.92 -37.95 -3.42
CA SER A 440 25.64 -38.32 -4.63
C SER A 440 24.83 -38.17 -5.92
N GLN A 441 23.52 -38.00 -5.80
CA GLN A 441 22.56 -37.82 -6.91
C GLN A 441 22.14 -36.40 -7.12
N LEU A 442 22.61 -35.47 -6.28
CA LEU A 442 22.31 -34.04 -6.43
C LEU A 442 22.95 -33.46 -7.67
N GLU A 443 22.15 -32.80 -8.48
CA GLU A 443 22.57 -32.01 -9.63
C GLU A 443 22.16 -30.55 -9.44
N LYS A 444 22.94 -29.63 -9.99
CA LYS A 444 22.66 -28.21 -9.93
C LYS A 444 21.23 -27.92 -10.45
N GLY A 445 20.42 -27.22 -9.66
CA GLY A 445 19.05 -26.91 -9.98
C GLY A 445 18.00 -27.89 -9.42
N ASP A 446 18.43 -29.04 -8.83
CA ASP A 446 17.50 -29.92 -8.14
C ASP A 446 16.83 -29.23 -6.95
N ILE A 447 15.59 -29.58 -6.68
CA ILE A 447 14.87 -29.11 -5.50
C ILE A 447 15.07 -30.11 -4.36
N ILE A 448 15.57 -29.65 -3.22
CA ILE A 448 15.72 -30.44 -2.01
C ILE A 448 14.54 -30.16 -1.09
N MET A 449 13.80 -31.19 -0.71
CA MET A 449 12.72 -31.12 0.28
C MET A 449 13.22 -31.62 1.63
N TYR A 450 12.87 -30.89 2.69
CA TYR A 450 13.28 -31.18 4.06
C TYR A 450 12.13 -31.72 4.90
N SER A 451 12.49 -32.65 5.78
CA SER A 451 11.68 -33.09 6.91
C SER A 451 12.22 -32.55 8.24
N ARG A 452 11.48 -32.74 9.32
CA ARG A 452 11.91 -32.37 10.67
C ARG A 452 12.12 -33.58 11.56
N TYR A 453 13.15 -33.53 12.41
CA TYR A 453 13.36 -34.55 13.45
C TYR A 453 12.22 -34.55 14.46
N SER A 454 11.69 -33.39 14.81
CA SER A 454 10.56 -33.24 15.74
C SER A 454 9.22 -33.73 15.16
N ARG A 455 9.10 -33.74 13.83
CA ARG A 455 7.92 -34.22 13.08
C ARG A 455 8.40 -34.79 11.75
N PRO A 456 8.64 -36.11 11.64
CA PRO A 456 9.12 -36.75 10.43
C PRO A 456 8.06 -36.71 9.31
N ASP A 457 7.96 -35.59 8.63
CA ASP A 457 7.15 -35.37 7.44
C ASP A 457 8.04 -34.65 6.42
N PRO A 458 8.22 -35.18 5.20
CA PRO A 458 9.17 -34.64 4.23
C PRO A 458 8.73 -33.33 3.56
N ASN A 459 7.77 -32.61 4.11
CA ASN A 459 7.10 -31.53 3.43
C ASN A 459 7.19 -30.19 4.17
N TRP A 460 8.28 -29.94 4.93
CA TRP A 460 8.38 -28.75 5.76
C TRP A 460 9.09 -27.57 5.11
N HIS A 461 10.02 -27.83 4.19
CA HIS A 461 10.83 -26.76 3.55
C HIS A 461 11.39 -27.24 2.23
N VAL A 462 11.62 -26.33 1.30
CA VAL A 462 12.25 -26.59 0.00
C VAL A 462 13.31 -25.57 -0.32
N VAL A 463 14.36 -26.03 -0.99
CA VAL A 463 15.44 -25.17 -1.51
C VAL A 463 15.89 -25.67 -2.89
N VAL A 464 16.53 -24.81 -3.66
CA VAL A 464 17.16 -25.16 -4.95
C VAL A 464 18.65 -25.35 -4.76
N TYR A 465 19.19 -26.51 -5.13
CA TYR A 465 20.60 -26.82 -5.00
C TYR A 465 21.47 -26.03 -5.99
N ASP A 466 22.55 -25.41 -5.51
CA ASP A 466 23.40 -24.52 -6.31
C ASP A 466 24.48 -25.25 -7.14
N GLY A 467 24.64 -26.55 -6.93
CA GLY A 467 25.67 -27.37 -7.59
C GLY A 467 27.06 -27.33 -6.95
N SER A 468 27.25 -26.58 -5.86
CA SER A 468 28.54 -26.37 -5.19
C SER A 468 28.51 -26.68 -3.68
N GLY A 469 27.46 -27.34 -3.22
CA GLY A 469 27.26 -27.68 -1.81
C GLY A 469 26.41 -26.69 -1.03
N GLY A 470 25.92 -25.65 -1.67
CA GLY A 470 25.01 -24.67 -1.14
C GLY A 470 23.61 -24.75 -1.74
N CYS A 471 22.73 -23.83 -1.37
CA CYS A 471 21.37 -23.79 -1.89
C CYS A 471 20.76 -22.38 -1.85
N TRP A 472 19.68 -22.22 -2.61
CA TRP A 472 18.81 -21.04 -2.59
C TRP A 472 17.50 -21.37 -1.90
N GLY A 473 17.13 -20.59 -0.91
CA GLY A 473 15.91 -20.83 -0.16
C GLY A 473 15.40 -19.61 0.59
N ASN A 474 14.16 -19.68 1.05
CA ASN A 474 13.55 -18.66 1.88
C ASN A 474 13.55 -19.14 3.34
N SER A 475 14.28 -18.45 4.20
CA SER A 475 14.25 -18.73 5.64
C SER A 475 13.76 -17.51 6.40
N SER A 476 12.58 -17.62 6.98
CA SER A 476 12.01 -16.59 7.85
C SER A 476 12.81 -16.39 9.16
N HIS A 477 13.64 -17.36 9.55
CA HIS A 477 14.34 -17.36 10.83
C HIS A 477 15.76 -16.79 10.76
N VAL A 478 16.44 -16.92 9.63
CA VAL A 478 17.86 -16.51 9.51
C VAL A 478 17.98 -15.17 8.79
N TYR A 479 17.38 -15.04 7.61
CA TYR A 479 17.50 -13.82 6.79
C TYR A 479 16.18 -13.11 6.56
N GLY A 480 15.06 -13.73 6.85
CA GLY A 480 13.71 -13.17 6.59
C GLY A 480 13.36 -13.00 5.11
N CYS A 481 14.20 -13.49 4.19
CA CYS A 481 14.03 -13.34 2.74
C CYS A 481 14.62 -14.55 2.01
N PHE A 482 14.38 -14.62 0.69
CA PHE A 482 15.04 -15.58 -0.20
C PHE A 482 16.51 -15.22 -0.33
N HIS A 483 17.39 -16.18 -0.05
CA HIS A 483 18.82 -15.95 0.08
C HIS A 483 19.65 -17.15 -0.39
N HIS A 484 20.93 -16.90 -0.75
CA HIS A 484 21.89 -17.93 -1.06
C HIS A 484 22.65 -18.39 0.20
N TYR A 485 22.62 -19.68 0.45
CA TYR A 485 23.38 -20.34 1.52
C TYR A 485 24.62 -20.97 0.90
N GLU A 486 25.73 -20.21 0.85
CA GLU A 486 26.98 -20.66 0.23
C GLU A 486 27.58 -21.85 0.98
N GLY A 487 27.87 -22.92 0.25
CA GLY A 487 28.57 -24.09 0.77
C GLY A 487 27.82 -24.88 1.85
N SER A 488 26.52 -24.60 2.05
CA SER A 488 25.71 -25.31 3.03
C SER A 488 24.30 -25.54 2.53
N ILE A 489 23.82 -26.76 2.73
CA ILE A 489 22.40 -27.13 2.61
C ILE A 489 21.78 -27.37 3.98
N ASP A 490 22.47 -27.01 5.08
CA ASP A 490 21.97 -27.19 6.45
C ASP A 490 20.94 -26.09 6.78
N MET A 491 19.70 -26.47 7.01
CA MET A 491 18.58 -25.58 7.37
C MET A 491 18.35 -25.48 8.87
N GLY A 492 19.28 -25.98 9.70
CA GLY A 492 19.22 -25.94 11.16
C GLY A 492 18.96 -27.30 11.80
N SER A 493 19.16 -27.39 13.11
CA SER A 493 19.23 -28.64 13.88
C SER A 493 17.97 -29.51 13.87
N ASP A 494 16.80 -28.94 13.53
CA ASP A 494 15.55 -29.70 13.46
C ASP A 494 15.21 -30.18 12.03
N TYR A 495 15.97 -29.74 11.03
CA TYR A 495 15.71 -30.10 9.63
C TYR A 495 16.73 -31.11 9.09
N TYR A 496 16.27 -32.01 8.24
CA TYR A 496 17.14 -32.88 7.44
C TYR A 496 16.58 -33.03 6.02
N PRO A 497 17.44 -33.13 4.98
CA PRO A 497 17.00 -33.35 3.62
C PRO A 497 16.41 -34.76 3.48
N ALA A 498 15.20 -34.86 2.91
CA ALA A 498 14.45 -36.10 2.84
C ALA A 498 14.21 -36.58 1.40
N THR A 499 14.00 -35.64 0.48
CA THR A 499 13.64 -35.95 -0.92
C THR A 499 14.36 -35.00 -1.87
N ILE A 500 14.78 -35.50 -3.01
CA ILE A 500 15.25 -34.71 -4.15
C ILE A 500 14.19 -34.77 -5.24
N ILE A 501 13.80 -33.62 -5.79
CA ILE A 501 13.02 -33.53 -7.01
C ILE A 501 13.98 -33.17 -8.15
N LYS A 502 14.06 -34.07 -9.13
CA LYS A 502 14.96 -33.94 -10.29
C LYS A 502 14.35 -33.03 -11.35
N THR A 503 14.71 -31.76 -11.32
CA THR A 503 14.22 -30.77 -12.30
C THR A 503 14.84 -30.94 -13.68
N SER A 504 16.04 -31.51 -13.77
CA SER A 504 16.74 -31.77 -15.04
C SER A 504 16.18 -32.93 -15.86
N ARG A 505 15.29 -33.75 -15.30
CA ARG A 505 14.67 -34.92 -15.95
C ARG A 505 13.24 -34.68 -16.42
N GLY A 506 12.64 -33.53 -16.07
CA GLY A 506 11.25 -33.21 -16.37
C GLY A 506 11.02 -32.41 -17.64
#